data_cca3248b7a584acdee36b4a003e235ba
#
_entry.id   cca3248b7a584acdee36b4a003e235ba
#
_cell.length_a   1.000
_cell.length_b   1.000
_cell.length_c   1.000
_cell.angle_alpha   90.00
_cell.angle_beta   90.00
_cell.angle_gamma   90.00
#
_symmetry.space_group_name_H-M   'P 1'
#
loop_
_entity.id
_entity.type
_entity.pdbx_description
1 polymer ?
#
loop_
_entity_poly.entity_id
_entity_poly.type
_entity_poly.pdbx_seq_one_letter_code
_entity_poly.pdbx_strand_id
1 'polypeptide(L)'
;MKIGINGFGRIGRLVFRALWDRADIEITHINEIAGDSNAAAHLLEFDSVHGRWVKDIKVNEEEIIIDGKKLAYTSFKNYLDVPWEKSSVDIILECTGTVSYTHLTLPTI
;
A
#
# COMPACT_ATOMS: atom_id res chain seq x y z
N MET A 1 6.11 -1.76 -13.77
CA MET A 1 6.37 -0.60 -12.89
C MET A 1 5.95 -0.97 -11.47
N LYS A 2 6.82 -0.75 -10.53
CA LYS A 2 6.56 -1.08 -9.12
C LYS A 2 6.13 0.16 -8.35
N ILE A 3 5.04 0.02 -7.61
CA ILE A 3 4.37 1.12 -6.93
C ILE A 3 4.35 0.89 -5.43
N GLY A 4 4.64 1.95 -4.67
CA GLY A 4 4.39 2.01 -3.24
C GLY A 4 3.18 2.89 -2.96
N ILE A 5 2.44 2.57 -1.91
CA ILE A 5 1.31 3.37 -1.46
C ILE A 5 1.63 3.93 -0.08
N ASN A 6 1.59 5.25 0.05
CA ASN A 6 1.74 5.91 1.34
C ASN A 6 0.36 6.36 1.82
N GLY A 7 -0.14 5.70 2.86
CA GLY A 7 -1.48 5.90 3.37
C GLY A 7 -2.45 4.84 2.85
N PHE A 8 -2.95 4.02 3.76
CA PHE A 8 -3.84 2.91 3.42
C PHE A 8 -5.22 3.08 4.04
N GLY A 9 -5.73 4.31 3.99
CA GLY A 9 -7.09 4.60 4.35
C GLY A 9 -8.06 4.23 3.23
N ARG A 10 -9.21 4.86 3.21
CA ARG A 10 -10.25 4.53 2.22
C ARG A 10 -9.77 4.71 0.78
N ILE A 11 -9.12 5.84 0.49
CA ILE A 11 -8.61 6.14 -0.85
C ILE A 11 -7.50 5.18 -1.24
N GLY A 12 -6.55 4.94 -0.33
CA GLY A 12 -5.44 4.01 -0.61
C GLY A 12 -5.93 2.60 -0.90
N ARG A 13 -6.93 2.13 -0.16
CA ARG A 13 -7.52 0.80 -0.40
C ARG A 13 -8.26 0.75 -1.73
N LEU A 14 -8.97 1.80 -2.09
CA LEU A 14 -9.66 1.88 -3.38
C LEU A 14 -8.66 1.82 -4.53
N VAL A 15 -7.61 2.62 -4.45
CA VAL A 15 -6.54 2.64 -5.46
C VAL A 15 -5.86 1.27 -5.55
N PHE A 16 -5.58 0.65 -4.39
CA PHE A 16 -4.98 -0.66 -4.34
C PHE A 16 -5.79 -1.69 -5.10
N ARG A 17 -7.08 -1.79 -4.83
CA ARG A 17 -7.97 -2.73 -5.51
C ARG A 17 -8.05 -2.46 -7.01
N ALA A 18 -8.10 -1.19 -7.39
CA ALA A 18 -8.19 -0.81 -8.80
C ALA A 18 -6.94 -1.18 -9.59
N LEU A 19 -5.78 -1.11 -8.96
CA LEU A 19 -4.52 -1.35 -9.64
C LEU A 19 -4.01 -2.78 -9.56
N TRP A 20 -4.53 -3.57 -8.63
CA TRP A 20 -4.00 -4.90 -8.34
C TRP A 20 -3.95 -5.82 -9.55
N ASP A 21 -4.99 -5.80 -10.36
CA ASP A 21 -5.11 -6.72 -11.50
C ASP A 21 -4.45 -6.20 -12.79
N ARG A 22 -3.83 -5.03 -12.75
CA ARG A 22 -3.16 -4.49 -13.94
C ARG A 22 -1.83 -5.18 -14.15
N ALA A 23 -1.62 -5.63 -15.40
CA ALA A 23 -0.40 -6.37 -15.75
C ALA A 23 0.85 -5.49 -15.81
N ASP A 24 0.67 -4.18 -16.05
CA ASP A 24 1.77 -3.23 -16.17
C ASP A 24 2.20 -2.60 -14.85
N ILE A 25 1.49 -2.92 -13.76
CA ILE A 25 1.71 -2.33 -12.44
C ILE A 25 1.83 -3.44 -11.41
N GLU A 26 2.81 -3.31 -10.51
CA GLU A 26 2.96 -4.20 -9.38
C GLU A 26 3.07 -3.36 -8.12
N ILE A 27 2.17 -3.59 -7.16
CA ILE A 27 2.22 -2.91 -5.86
C ILE A 27 3.11 -3.74 -4.95
N THR A 28 4.20 -3.13 -4.46
CA THR A 28 5.21 -3.86 -3.70
C THR A 28 5.40 -3.37 -2.27
N HIS A 29 4.81 -2.24 -1.92
CA HIS A 29 5.00 -1.66 -0.59
C HIS A 29 3.80 -0.83 -0.19
N ILE A 30 3.37 -0.99 1.07
CA ILE A 30 2.33 -0.16 1.69
C ILE A 30 2.91 0.40 2.97
N ASN A 31 2.79 1.71 3.17
CA ASN A 31 3.11 2.37 4.42
C ASN A 31 1.85 3.00 5.02
N GLU A 32 1.54 2.68 6.27
CA GLU A 32 0.38 3.22 6.98
C GLU A 32 0.72 3.37 8.45
N ILE A 33 0.47 4.55 9.01
CA ILE A 33 0.79 4.84 10.40
C ILE A 33 -0.29 4.36 11.38
N ALA A 34 -1.49 4.14 10.91
CA ALA A 34 -2.62 3.69 11.73
C ALA A 34 -2.89 2.22 11.51
N GLY A 35 -2.83 1.42 12.57
CA GLY A 35 -3.09 0.00 12.50
C GLY A 35 -1.87 -0.81 12.07
N ASP A 36 -2.03 -2.11 12.11
CA ASP A 36 -0.99 -3.05 11.73
C ASP A 36 -1.36 -3.76 10.42
N SER A 37 -0.53 -4.72 10.00
CA SER A 37 -0.78 -5.46 8.77
C SER A 37 -2.07 -6.29 8.83
N ASN A 38 -2.43 -6.80 10.01
CA ASN A 38 -3.69 -7.52 10.19
C ASN A 38 -4.89 -6.61 9.95
N ALA A 39 -4.86 -5.41 10.52
CA ALA A 39 -5.93 -4.44 10.35
C ALA A 39 -6.05 -4.00 8.89
N ALA A 40 -4.91 -3.75 8.25
CA ALA A 40 -4.89 -3.36 6.84
C ALA A 40 -5.46 -4.44 5.93
N ALA A 41 -5.07 -5.69 6.16
CA ALA A 41 -5.58 -6.82 5.38
C ALA A 41 -7.08 -7.02 5.57
N HIS A 42 -7.54 -6.89 6.81
CA HIS A 42 -8.97 -7.02 7.12
C HIS A 42 -9.78 -5.95 6.40
N LEU A 43 -9.33 -4.69 6.47
CA LEU A 43 -10.01 -3.58 5.81
C LEU A 43 -9.98 -3.72 4.29
N LEU A 44 -8.89 -4.24 3.75
CA LEU A 44 -8.78 -4.48 2.32
C LEU A 44 -9.79 -5.52 1.85
N GLU A 45 -9.94 -6.61 2.60
CA GLU A 45 -10.86 -7.68 2.24
C GLU A 45 -12.33 -7.28 2.44
N PHE A 46 -12.64 -6.56 3.51
CA PHE A 46 -14.02 -6.29 3.93
C PHE A 46 -14.40 -4.82 3.87
N ASP A 47 -13.92 -4.09 2.89
CA ASP A 47 -14.29 -2.69 2.71
C ASP A 47 -15.81 -2.60 2.51
N SER A 48 -16.49 -1.88 3.41
CA SER A 48 -17.95 -1.80 3.41
C SER A 48 -18.52 -1.05 2.21
N VAL A 49 -17.74 -0.18 1.60
CA VAL A 49 -18.19 0.61 0.45
C VAL A 49 -18.07 -0.18 -0.86
N HIS A 50 -17.01 -0.97 -0.99
CA HIS A 50 -16.69 -1.68 -2.22
C HIS A 50 -16.96 -3.19 -2.14
N GLY A 51 -17.48 -3.66 -0.98
CA GLY A 51 -17.76 -5.05 -0.76
C GLY A 51 -16.52 -5.89 -0.50
N ARG A 52 -16.73 -7.19 -0.33
CA ARG A 52 -15.65 -8.13 -0.05
C ARG A 52 -14.78 -8.33 -1.28
N TRP A 53 -13.46 -8.20 -1.09
CA TRP A 53 -12.48 -8.48 -2.13
C TRP A 53 -12.01 -9.93 -1.97
N VAL A 54 -12.40 -10.78 -2.90
CA VAL A 54 -12.17 -12.22 -2.78
C VAL A 54 -10.79 -12.57 -3.30
N LYS A 55 -9.81 -12.52 -2.42
CA LYS A 55 -8.42 -12.88 -2.70
C LYS A 55 -7.88 -13.69 -1.53
N ASP A 56 -6.83 -14.48 -1.77
CA ASP A 56 -6.14 -15.19 -0.69
C ASP A 56 -5.17 -14.21 -0.02
N ILE A 57 -5.56 -13.71 1.16
CA ILE A 57 -4.77 -12.71 1.89
C ILE A 57 -4.20 -13.32 3.15
N LYS A 58 -2.89 -13.31 3.27
CA LYS A 58 -2.17 -13.73 4.47
C LYS A 58 -1.30 -12.59 4.96
N VAL A 59 -1.05 -12.54 6.25
CA VAL A 59 -0.25 -11.47 6.85
C VAL A 59 0.80 -12.01 7.80
N ASN A 60 1.90 -11.27 7.90
CA ASN A 60 2.82 -11.35 9.02
C ASN A 60 3.15 -9.92 9.44
N GLU A 61 4.06 -9.74 10.40
CA GLU A 61 4.30 -8.43 11.00
C GLU A 61 4.76 -7.37 9.99
N GLU A 62 5.48 -7.77 8.97
CA GLU A 62 6.13 -6.85 8.04
C GLU A 62 5.66 -7.02 6.59
N GLU A 63 4.75 -7.95 6.35
CA GLU A 63 4.34 -8.27 5.00
C GLU A 63 2.86 -8.59 4.91
N ILE A 64 2.28 -8.27 3.75
CA ILE A 64 0.97 -8.76 3.36
C ILE A 64 1.18 -9.61 2.11
N ILE A 65 0.60 -10.80 2.10
CA ILE A 65 0.75 -11.74 0.98
C ILE A 65 -0.62 -11.93 0.35
N ILE A 66 -0.74 -11.55 -0.92
CA ILE A 66 -2.01 -11.63 -1.65
C ILE A 66 -1.81 -12.52 -2.87
N ASP A 67 -2.54 -13.63 -2.93
CA ASP A 67 -2.45 -14.61 -4.01
C ASP A 67 -1.00 -15.04 -4.26
N GLY A 68 -0.21 -15.18 -3.19
CA GLY A 68 1.18 -15.57 -3.26
C GLY A 68 2.17 -14.43 -3.52
N LYS A 69 1.71 -13.22 -3.77
CA LYS A 69 2.58 -12.06 -3.99
C LYS A 69 2.82 -11.33 -2.68
N LYS A 70 4.08 -11.14 -2.35
CA LYS A 70 4.48 -10.48 -1.10
C LYS A 70 4.59 -8.97 -1.29
N LEU A 71 4.01 -8.24 -0.33
CA LEU A 71 4.08 -6.79 -0.25
C LEU A 71 4.71 -6.43 1.08
N ALA A 72 5.67 -5.51 1.06
CA ALA A 72 6.20 -4.97 2.30
C ALA A 72 5.15 -4.08 2.96
N TYR A 73 5.04 -4.15 4.28
CA TYR A 73 4.15 -3.29 5.07
C TYR A 73 4.97 -2.59 6.14
N THR A 74 4.89 -1.27 6.17
CA THR A 74 5.60 -0.45 7.13
C THR A 74 4.65 0.57 7.77
N SER A 75 5.08 1.14 8.90
CA SER A 75 4.26 2.08 9.67
C SER A 75 5.05 3.32 10.06
N PHE A 76 5.88 3.82 9.16
CA PHE A 76 6.66 5.04 9.40
C PHE A 76 5.77 6.27 9.30
N LYS A 77 5.91 7.15 10.26
CA LYS A 77 5.17 8.40 10.30
C LYS A 77 5.60 9.35 9.19
N ASN A 78 6.90 9.38 8.90
CA ASN A 78 7.46 10.22 7.86
C ASN A 78 7.79 9.35 6.64
N TYR A 79 7.21 9.69 5.49
CA TYR A 79 7.44 8.91 4.27
C TYR A 79 8.92 8.87 3.85
N LEU A 80 9.71 9.86 4.26
CA LEU A 80 11.15 9.88 3.96
C LEU A 80 11.91 8.76 4.67
N ASP A 81 11.36 8.23 5.75
CA ASP A 81 11.99 7.14 6.50
C ASP A 81 11.62 5.77 5.96
N VAL A 82 10.65 5.69 5.07
CA VAL A 82 10.19 4.42 4.51
C VAL A 82 11.25 3.87 3.56
N PRO A 83 11.66 2.60 3.73
CA PRO A 83 12.69 2.02 2.86
C PRO A 83 12.10 1.56 1.52
N TRP A 84 11.60 2.50 0.75
CA TRP A 84 11.00 2.22 -0.56
C TRP A 84 11.94 1.47 -1.49
N GLU A 85 13.23 1.73 -1.38
CA GLU A 85 14.25 1.12 -2.22
C GLU A 85 14.35 -0.40 -2.03
N LYS A 86 14.09 -0.88 -0.81
CA LYS A 86 14.11 -2.30 -0.52
C LYS A 86 13.01 -3.07 -1.25
N SER A 87 11.95 -2.36 -1.62
CA SER A 87 10.82 -2.93 -2.35
C SER A 87 10.87 -2.57 -3.83
N SER A 88 11.96 -1.97 -4.28
CA SER A 88 12.19 -1.57 -5.68
C SER A 88 11.10 -0.67 -6.23
N VAL A 89 10.55 0.21 -5.39
CA VAL A 89 9.44 1.09 -5.76
C VAL A 89 9.92 2.15 -6.76
N ASP A 90 9.21 2.28 -7.86
CA ASP A 90 9.48 3.29 -8.88
C ASP A 90 8.69 4.58 -8.64
N ILE A 91 7.45 4.45 -8.19
CA ILE A 91 6.55 5.58 -7.96
C ILE A 91 5.82 5.37 -6.64
N ILE A 92 5.67 6.44 -5.87
CA ILE A 92 4.89 6.45 -4.63
C ILE A 92 3.58 7.16 -4.88
N LEU A 93 2.47 6.50 -4.57
CA LEU A 93 1.15 7.13 -4.58
C LEU A 93 0.85 7.69 -3.20
N GLU A 94 0.61 8.98 -3.12
CA GLU A 94 0.33 9.66 -1.86
C GLU A 94 -1.16 9.62 -1.60
N CYS A 95 -1.59 8.81 -0.63
CA CYS A 95 -3.00 8.57 -0.32
C CYS A 95 -3.35 8.88 1.13
N THR A 96 -2.50 9.63 1.85
CA THR A 96 -2.75 9.94 3.26
C THR A 96 -3.81 11.00 3.46
N GLY A 97 -4.10 11.80 2.45
CA GLY A 97 -5.00 12.95 2.57
C GLY A 97 -4.33 14.17 3.20
N THR A 98 -3.05 14.10 3.51
CA THR A 98 -2.31 15.24 4.01
C THR A 98 -1.80 16.09 2.86
N VAL A 99 -1.36 17.33 3.18
CA VAL A 99 -0.79 18.21 2.17
C VAL A 99 0.45 17.54 1.58
N SER A 100 0.55 17.56 0.27
CA SER A 100 1.64 16.90 -0.41
C SER A 100 2.98 17.55 -0.09
N TYR A 101 4.01 16.73 -0.10
CA TYR A 101 5.37 17.17 0.16
C TYR A 101 6.11 17.31 -1.15
N THR A 102 6.99 18.29 -1.19
CA THR A 102 7.69 18.65 -2.41
C THR A 102 9.08 18.02 -2.52
N HIS A 103 9.46 17.20 -1.55
CA HIS A 103 10.85 16.75 -1.43
C HIS A 103 11.03 15.23 -1.48
N LEU A 104 10.14 14.53 -2.13
CA LEU A 104 10.36 13.11 -2.37
C LEU A 104 11.46 12.92 -3.40
N THR A 105 12.38 12.01 -3.11
CA THR A 105 13.45 11.66 -4.05
C THR A 105 12.93 10.76 -5.17
N LEU A 106 11.77 10.11 -4.93
CA LEU A 106 11.09 9.29 -5.92
C LEU A 106 9.88 10.04 -6.47
N PRO A 107 9.50 9.79 -7.72
CA PRO A 107 8.28 10.38 -8.27
C PRO A 107 7.07 10.03 -7.43
N THR A 108 6.21 11.02 -7.21
CA THR A 108 4.99 10.87 -6.40
C THR A 108 3.79 11.35 -7.21
N ILE A 109 2.74 10.59 -7.13
CA ILE A 109 1.47 10.94 -7.78
C ILE A 109 0.40 11.12 -6.71
#